data_18a65bc8446d977b6d41ecde582474fb
#
_entry.id   18a65bc8446d977b6d41ecde582474fb
#
_cell.length_a   1.000
_cell.length_b   1.000
_cell.length_c   1.000
_cell.angle_alpha   90.00
_cell.angle_beta   90.00
_cell.angle_gamma   90.00
#
_symmetry.space_group_name_H-M   'P 1'
#
loop_
_entity.id
_entity.type
_entity.pdbx_description
1 polymer ?
#
loop_
_entity_poly.entity_id
_entity_poly.type
_entity_poly.pdbx_seq_one_letter_code
_entity_poly.pdbx_strand_id
1 'polypeptide(L)'
;MSSTTLDFTGQKVIVVGGTSGMGQAVARRVLGAGGIAVVTGRTQSSADEAATTLSSHGKAFGLAADLADPAAVDRLRTTLTEEHADATLLVNAAGVFAPKPFLEHTAADYDRYQDLNRAFFFLTQTVAATMIERGAKGAIVNIGSMWAHQAIAATPSSAYSMAKAALHSLTQHLAMELAPHGIRANAVAPAVVRTPIYEEFIPKSEMDSALDGFDSFHPIGRTGAADDVAATVAFLLSNQTDWVTGAVWDVDGGVMAGRN
;
A
#
# COMPACT_ATOMS: atom_id res chain seq x y z
N MET A 1 30.47 0.13 13.52
CA MET A 1 29.76 -0.47 12.37
C MET A 1 28.30 -0.07 12.52
N SER A 2 27.76 0.70 11.56
CA SER A 2 26.34 1.07 11.58
C SER A 2 25.52 -0.22 11.45
N SER A 3 24.58 -0.44 12.35
CA SER A 3 23.62 -1.55 12.27
C SER A 3 22.87 -1.44 10.94
N THR A 4 22.86 -2.50 10.14
CA THR A 4 22.07 -2.59 8.90
C THR A 4 20.58 -2.86 9.20
N THR A 5 20.19 -2.86 10.47
CA THR A 5 18.81 -3.10 10.92
C THR A 5 17.99 -1.83 10.72
N LEU A 6 16.76 -1.98 10.18
CA LEU A 6 15.83 -0.86 10.11
C LEU A 6 15.48 -0.40 11.53
N ASP A 7 15.44 0.91 11.72
CA ASP A 7 15.03 1.54 12.98
C ASP A 7 13.95 2.59 12.70
N PHE A 8 12.79 2.40 13.31
CA PHE A 8 11.65 3.31 13.25
C PHE A 8 11.30 3.89 14.62
N THR A 9 12.24 3.84 15.57
CA THR A 9 12.05 4.42 16.92
C THR A 9 11.65 5.89 16.81
N GLY A 10 10.54 6.25 17.47
CA GLY A 10 9.99 7.60 17.43
C GLY A 10 9.23 7.96 16.14
N GLN A 11 9.10 7.06 15.19
CA GLN A 11 8.34 7.28 13.96
C GLN A 11 6.97 6.60 14.02
N LYS A 12 5.97 7.23 13.41
CA LYS A 12 4.62 6.70 13.29
C LYS A 12 4.27 6.54 11.81
N VAL A 13 3.81 5.34 11.44
CA VAL A 13 3.29 5.04 10.11
C VAL A 13 1.76 5.02 10.10
N ILE A 14 1.16 5.67 9.13
CA ILE A 14 -0.25 5.46 8.76
C ILE A 14 -0.27 4.46 7.60
N VAL A 15 -1.01 3.36 7.75
CA VAL A 15 -1.19 2.34 6.71
C VAL A 15 -2.65 2.30 6.29
N VAL A 16 -2.95 2.92 5.18
CA VAL A 16 -4.28 2.89 4.57
C VAL A 16 -4.51 1.51 3.94
N GLY A 17 -5.42 0.72 4.53
CA GLY A 17 -5.57 -0.70 4.18
C GLY A 17 -4.58 -1.62 4.90
N GLY A 18 -4.38 -1.39 6.20
CA GLY A 18 -3.43 -2.11 7.04
C GLY A 18 -4.01 -3.29 7.82
N THR A 19 -5.27 -3.70 7.57
CA THR A 19 -5.93 -4.77 8.34
C THR A 19 -5.58 -6.18 7.88
N SER A 20 -4.98 -6.33 6.70
CA SER A 20 -4.58 -7.62 6.15
C SER A 20 -3.46 -7.49 5.11
N GLY A 21 -2.99 -8.62 4.59
CA GLY A 21 -2.10 -8.69 3.43
C GLY A 21 -0.83 -7.85 3.56
N MET A 22 -0.47 -7.17 2.46
CA MET A 22 0.77 -6.38 2.38
C MET A 22 0.80 -5.22 3.38
N GLY A 23 -0.32 -4.50 3.56
CA GLY A 23 -0.38 -3.38 4.50
C GLY A 23 -0.17 -3.82 5.94
N GLN A 24 -0.78 -4.91 6.38
CA GLN A 24 -0.57 -5.46 7.72
C GLN A 24 0.88 -5.93 7.92
N ALA A 25 1.47 -6.57 6.90
CA ALA A 25 2.86 -6.98 6.95
C ALA A 25 3.83 -5.79 7.07
N VAL A 26 3.54 -4.67 6.39
CA VAL A 26 4.31 -3.41 6.55
C VAL A 26 4.18 -2.88 7.97
N ALA A 27 2.94 -2.76 8.51
CA ALA A 27 2.71 -2.30 9.87
C ALA A 27 3.50 -3.14 10.88
N ARG A 28 3.45 -4.48 10.75
CA ARG A 28 4.20 -5.40 11.61
C ARG A 28 5.72 -5.14 11.55
N ARG A 29 6.29 -4.89 10.36
CA ARG A 29 7.73 -4.60 10.21
C ARG A 29 8.13 -3.29 10.86
N VAL A 30 7.33 -2.24 10.69
CA VAL A 30 7.58 -0.94 11.33
C VAL A 30 7.51 -1.06 12.86
N LEU A 31 6.50 -1.75 13.38
CA LEU A 31 6.35 -2.02 14.81
C LEU A 31 7.53 -2.83 15.37
N GLY A 32 7.91 -3.92 14.70
CA GLY A 32 9.05 -4.76 15.10
C GLY A 32 10.40 -4.04 15.06
N ALA A 33 10.47 -2.89 14.39
CA ALA A 33 11.63 -2.00 14.34
C ALA A 33 11.46 -0.74 15.22
N GLY A 34 10.59 -0.79 16.22
CA GLY A 34 10.43 0.24 17.26
C GLY A 34 9.48 1.39 16.91
N GLY A 35 8.81 1.33 15.77
CA GLY A 35 7.85 2.35 15.36
C GLY A 35 6.46 2.18 15.98
N ILE A 36 5.56 3.09 15.60
CA ILE A 36 4.13 3.07 15.94
C ILE A 36 3.33 2.93 14.65
N ALA A 37 2.23 2.18 14.66
CA ALA A 37 1.37 2.03 13.49
C ALA A 37 -0.06 2.47 13.73
N VAL A 38 -0.63 3.17 12.74
CA VAL A 38 -2.07 3.43 12.61
C VAL A 38 -2.53 2.66 11.37
N VAL A 39 -3.39 1.67 11.55
CA VAL A 39 -3.91 0.88 10.43
C VAL A 39 -5.36 1.22 10.16
N THR A 40 -5.74 1.33 8.88
CA THR A 40 -7.14 1.58 8.55
C THR A 40 -7.80 0.34 7.94
N GLY A 41 -9.07 0.16 8.26
CA GLY A 41 -9.95 -0.89 7.72
C GLY A 41 -11.32 -0.34 7.34
N ARG A 42 -12.13 -1.11 6.62
CA ARG A 42 -13.48 -0.70 6.22
C ARG A 42 -14.43 -0.54 7.41
N THR A 43 -14.27 -1.37 8.43
CA THR A 43 -15.10 -1.36 9.65
C THR A 43 -14.23 -1.20 10.89
N GLN A 44 -14.81 -0.66 11.96
CA GLN A 44 -14.10 -0.51 13.23
C GLN A 44 -13.69 -1.87 13.81
N SER A 45 -14.56 -2.89 13.72
CA SER A 45 -14.22 -4.24 14.19
C SER A 45 -12.96 -4.78 13.50
N SER A 46 -12.87 -4.70 12.17
CA SER A 46 -11.70 -5.18 11.43
C SER A 46 -10.43 -4.38 11.73
N ALA A 47 -10.57 -3.08 11.99
CA ALA A 47 -9.46 -2.22 12.37
C ALA A 47 -8.94 -2.54 13.79
N ASP A 48 -9.85 -2.75 14.74
CA ASP A 48 -9.53 -3.09 16.13
C ASP A 48 -8.90 -4.49 16.25
N GLU A 49 -9.42 -5.47 15.52
CA GLU A 49 -8.85 -6.81 15.43
C GLU A 49 -7.42 -6.80 14.88
N ALA A 50 -7.19 -6.02 13.83
CA ALA A 50 -5.86 -5.85 13.26
C ALA A 50 -4.90 -5.15 14.23
N ALA A 51 -5.33 -4.07 14.89
CA ALA A 51 -4.53 -3.37 15.90
C ALA A 51 -4.20 -4.30 17.07
N THR A 52 -5.16 -5.11 17.55
CA THR A 52 -4.95 -6.11 18.59
C THR A 52 -3.91 -7.15 18.18
N THR A 53 -4.02 -7.70 16.97
CA THR A 53 -3.04 -8.66 16.43
C THR A 53 -1.64 -8.04 16.35
N LEU A 54 -1.55 -6.80 15.89
CA LEU A 54 -0.30 -6.07 15.73
C LEU A 54 0.33 -5.64 17.06
N SER A 55 -0.46 -5.55 18.15
CA SER A 55 0.00 -5.08 19.46
C SER A 55 1.11 -5.93 20.07
N SER A 56 1.22 -7.21 19.67
CA SER A 56 2.34 -8.09 20.06
C SER A 56 3.70 -7.64 19.51
N HIS A 57 3.71 -6.75 18.52
CA HIS A 57 4.93 -6.21 17.88
C HIS A 57 5.23 -4.77 18.28
N GLY A 58 4.28 -4.04 18.87
CA GLY A 58 4.43 -2.65 19.28
C GLY A 58 3.09 -1.91 19.40
N LYS A 59 3.14 -0.59 19.54
CA LYS A 59 1.94 0.23 19.71
C LYS A 59 1.19 0.41 18.38
N ALA A 60 -0.01 -0.13 18.27
CA ALA A 60 -0.87 -0.05 17.10
C ALA A 60 -2.24 0.56 17.43
N PHE A 61 -2.83 1.26 16.44
CA PHE A 61 -4.17 1.85 16.49
C PHE A 61 -4.96 1.42 15.28
N GLY A 62 -6.26 1.18 15.44
CA GLY A 62 -7.19 0.84 14.38
C GLY A 62 -8.19 1.97 14.12
N LEU A 63 -8.32 2.42 12.88
CA LEU A 63 -9.30 3.42 12.46
C LEU A 63 -10.16 2.87 11.33
N ALA A 64 -11.45 3.20 11.35
CA ALA A 64 -12.37 2.77 10.30
C ALA A 64 -12.59 3.86 9.25
N ALA A 65 -12.52 3.47 7.98
CA ALA A 65 -13.04 4.26 6.87
C ALA A 65 -13.34 3.36 5.68
N ASP A 66 -14.55 3.44 5.16
CA ASP A 66 -14.83 2.96 3.81
C ASP A 66 -14.29 4.00 2.82
N LEU A 67 -13.30 3.60 2.04
CA LEU A 67 -12.62 4.51 1.10
C LEU A 67 -13.49 4.84 -0.13
N ALA A 68 -14.58 4.13 -0.35
CA ALA A 68 -15.59 4.46 -1.35
C ALA A 68 -16.60 5.52 -0.85
N ASP A 69 -16.67 5.78 0.45
CA ASP A 69 -17.49 6.85 1.04
C ASP A 69 -16.67 8.14 1.27
N PRO A 70 -16.87 9.20 0.47
CA PRO A 70 -16.16 10.46 0.67
C PRO A 70 -16.31 11.04 2.08
N ALA A 71 -17.48 10.88 2.71
CA ALA A 71 -17.72 11.39 4.05
C ALA A 71 -16.92 10.59 5.10
N ALA A 72 -16.75 9.27 4.92
CA ALA A 72 -15.89 8.47 5.77
C ALA A 72 -14.41 8.85 5.60
N VAL A 73 -13.97 9.13 4.38
CA VAL A 73 -12.63 9.63 4.10
C VAL A 73 -12.39 10.98 4.78
N ASP A 74 -13.35 11.91 4.72
CA ASP A 74 -13.22 13.23 5.37
C ASP A 74 -13.19 13.10 6.90
N ARG A 75 -13.98 12.22 7.50
CA ARG A 75 -13.88 11.92 8.94
C ARG A 75 -12.50 11.36 9.31
N LEU A 76 -11.99 10.41 8.51
CA LEU A 76 -10.64 9.87 8.74
C LEU A 76 -9.57 10.97 8.64
N ARG A 77 -9.65 11.86 7.65
CA ARG A 77 -8.72 13.00 7.52
C ARG A 77 -8.70 13.87 8.77
N THR A 78 -9.88 14.18 9.33
CA THR A 78 -10.01 14.93 10.59
C THR A 78 -9.31 14.19 11.73
N THR A 79 -9.62 12.91 11.93
CA THR A 79 -8.99 12.10 12.99
C THR A 79 -7.46 12.02 12.83
N LEU A 80 -6.96 11.87 11.59
CA LEU A 80 -5.52 11.85 11.34
C LEU A 80 -4.86 13.17 11.72
N THR A 81 -5.50 14.31 11.43
CA THR A 81 -4.98 15.63 11.79
C THR A 81 -5.03 15.90 13.29
N GLU A 82 -6.09 15.50 13.97
CA GLU A 82 -6.30 15.79 15.39
C GLU A 82 -5.53 14.84 16.32
N GLU A 83 -5.47 13.54 15.99
CA GLU A 83 -4.96 12.51 16.91
C GLU A 83 -3.63 11.89 16.45
N HIS A 84 -3.27 12.03 15.17
CA HIS A 84 -2.10 11.39 14.57
C HIS A 84 -1.24 12.36 13.75
N ALA A 85 -1.28 13.65 14.08
CA ALA A 85 -0.48 14.70 13.43
C ALA A 85 1.04 14.44 13.49
N ASP A 86 1.50 13.61 14.40
CA ASP A 86 2.91 13.20 14.56
C ASP A 86 3.34 12.08 13.61
N ALA A 87 2.47 11.60 12.72
CA ALA A 87 2.84 10.61 11.73
C ALA A 87 3.78 11.21 10.67
N THR A 88 4.87 10.52 10.41
CA THR A 88 5.90 10.89 9.42
C THR A 88 6.02 9.89 8.28
N LEU A 89 5.29 8.79 8.36
CA LEU A 89 5.30 7.74 7.36
C LEU A 89 3.87 7.42 6.91
N LEU A 90 3.69 7.26 5.59
CA LEU A 90 2.40 6.89 5.01
C LEU A 90 2.56 5.74 4.02
N VAL A 91 1.67 4.75 4.09
CA VAL A 91 1.57 3.68 3.10
C VAL A 91 0.13 3.59 2.58
N ASN A 92 -0.05 3.77 1.29
CA ASN A 92 -1.31 3.51 0.61
C ASN A 92 -1.32 2.05 0.12
N ALA A 93 -1.96 1.16 0.89
CA ALA A 93 -1.95 -0.29 0.68
C ALA A 93 -3.33 -0.90 0.42
N ALA A 94 -4.41 -0.14 0.61
CA ALA A 94 -5.74 -0.64 0.29
C ALA A 94 -5.85 -1.02 -1.18
N GLY A 95 -6.55 -2.10 -1.46
CA GLY A 95 -6.71 -2.59 -2.82
C GLY A 95 -7.96 -3.43 -2.97
N VAL A 96 -8.48 -3.41 -4.17
CA VAL A 96 -9.48 -4.34 -4.68
C VAL A 96 -8.97 -4.85 -6.02
N PHE A 97 -9.28 -6.10 -6.33
CA PHE A 97 -8.93 -6.69 -7.62
C PHE A 97 -10.05 -7.62 -8.06
N ALA A 98 -10.71 -7.27 -9.13
CA ALA A 98 -11.80 -8.05 -9.73
C ALA A 98 -11.59 -8.02 -11.26
N PRO A 99 -10.84 -9.00 -11.80
CA PRO A 99 -10.57 -9.06 -13.23
C PRO A 99 -11.88 -9.25 -14.01
N LYS A 100 -12.03 -8.43 -15.06
CA LYS A 100 -13.24 -8.43 -15.89
C LYS A 100 -12.88 -8.03 -17.32
N PRO A 101 -13.44 -8.67 -18.37
CA PRO A 101 -13.27 -8.23 -19.75
C PRO A 101 -13.71 -6.78 -19.95
N PHE A 102 -13.01 -6.04 -20.81
CA PHE A 102 -13.26 -4.62 -21.03
C PHE A 102 -14.71 -4.28 -21.36
N LEU A 103 -15.34 -5.06 -22.24
CA LEU A 103 -16.72 -4.81 -22.68
C LEU A 103 -17.78 -5.17 -21.62
N GLU A 104 -17.41 -5.82 -20.55
CA GLU A 104 -18.29 -6.21 -19.44
C GLU A 104 -18.25 -5.25 -18.26
N HIS A 105 -17.34 -4.26 -18.26
CA HIS A 105 -17.26 -3.27 -17.20
C HIS A 105 -18.50 -2.40 -17.15
N THR A 106 -19.05 -2.26 -15.96
CA THR A 106 -20.08 -1.24 -15.64
C THR A 106 -19.40 0.01 -15.07
N ALA A 107 -20.15 1.11 -14.96
CA ALA A 107 -19.68 2.32 -14.27
C ALA A 107 -19.25 2.00 -12.83
N ALA A 108 -20.02 1.18 -12.10
CA ALA A 108 -19.68 0.79 -10.74
C ALA A 108 -18.37 -0.01 -10.64
N ASP A 109 -18.08 -0.88 -11.61
CA ASP A 109 -16.78 -1.58 -11.66
C ASP A 109 -15.61 -0.60 -11.84
N TYR A 110 -15.80 0.43 -12.65
CA TYR A 110 -14.80 1.48 -12.88
C TYR A 110 -14.65 2.39 -11.65
N ASP A 111 -15.74 2.91 -11.13
CA ASP A 111 -15.77 3.86 -10.01
C ASP A 111 -15.10 3.27 -8.77
N ARG A 112 -15.29 2.00 -8.50
CA ARG A 112 -14.67 1.26 -7.41
C ARG A 112 -13.15 1.42 -7.31
N TYR A 113 -12.44 1.51 -8.44
CA TYR A 113 -11.01 1.76 -8.48
C TYR A 113 -10.68 3.24 -8.36
N GLN A 114 -11.50 4.11 -8.95
CA GLN A 114 -11.30 5.56 -8.90
C GLN A 114 -11.57 6.12 -7.50
N ASP A 115 -12.54 5.59 -6.78
CA ASP A 115 -12.82 5.96 -5.39
C ASP A 115 -11.62 5.70 -4.49
N LEU A 116 -10.92 4.57 -4.65
CA LEU A 116 -9.67 4.31 -3.94
C LEU A 116 -8.58 5.34 -4.27
N ASN A 117 -8.40 5.66 -5.54
CA ASN A 117 -7.41 6.66 -5.94
C ASN A 117 -7.77 8.05 -5.39
N ARG A 118 -9.05 8.41 -5.40
CA ARG A 118 -9.54 9.65 -4.79
C ARG A 118 -9.23 9.68 -3.29
N ALA A 119 -9.50 8.60 -2.58
CA ALA A 119 -9.21 8.50 -1.16
C ALA A 119 -7.70 8.60 -0.88
N PHE A 120 -6.86 7.90 -1.63
CA PHE A 120 -5.40 7.99 -1.51
C PHE A 120 -4.89 9.40 -1.74
N PHE A 121 -5.41 10.09 -2.76
CA PHE A 121 -5.03 11.46 -3.06
C PHE A 121 -5.26 12.38 -1.85
N PHE A 122 -6.48 12.39 -1.30
CA PHE A 122 -6.83 13.31 -0.21
C PHE A 122 -6.24 12.91 1.15
N LEU A 123 -6.11 11.61 1.45
CA LEU A 123 -5.42 11.15 2.65
C LEU A 123 -3.93 11.49 2.60
N THR A 124 -3.28 11.29 1.45
CA THR A 124 -1.88 11.67 1.24
C THR A 124 -1.70 13.18 1.39
N GLN A 125 -2.60 13.98 0.81
CA GLN A 125 -2.58 15.44 0.95
C GLN A 125 -2.66 15.86 2.42
N THR A 126 -3.58 15.28 3.19
CA THR A 126 -3.74 15.58 4.61
C THR A 126 -2.48 15.26 5.40
N VAL A 127 -1.92 14.05 5.23
CA VAL A 127 -0.72 13.63 5.97
C VAL A 127 0.50 14.47 5.57
N ALA A 128 0.68 14.75 4.28
CA ALA A 128 1.77 15.59 3.80
C ALA A 128 1.66 17.02 4.30
N ALA A 129 0.47 17.63 4.29
CA ALA A 129 0.24 18.96 4.84
C ALA A 129 0.61 19.03 6.33
N THR A 130 0.18 18.05 7.12
CA THR A 130 0.53 17.96 8.54
C THR A 130 2.03 17.81 8.78
N MET A 131 2.73 17.00 7.96
CA MET A 131 4.20 16.91 8.02
C MET A 131 4.85 18.28 7.75
N ILE A 132 4.39 18.98 6.71
CA ILE A 132 4.93 20.30 6.32
C ILE A 132 4.69 21.33 7.41
N GLU A 133 3.48 21.42 7.96
CA GLU A 133 3.12 22.37 9.05
C GLU A 133 3.99 22.15 10.29
N ARG A 134 4.38 20.92 10.56
CA ARG A 134 5.25 20.55 11.68
C ARG A 134 6.74 20.65 11.37
N GLY A 135 7.12 20.95 10.14
CA GLY A 135 8.53 20.94 9.70
C GLY A 135 9.16 19.53 9.75
N ALA A 136 8.35 18.48 9.70
CA ALA A 136 8.80 17.11 9.81
C ALA A 136 9.16 16.55 8.43
N LYS A 137 10.32 15.89 8.34
CA LYS A 137 10.66 15.05 7.17
C LYS A 137 9.88 13.75 7.23
N GLY A 138 9.65 13.13 6.06
CA GLY A 138 8.88 11.90 6.04
C GLY A 138 9.04 11.06 4.78
N ALA A 139 8.31 9.95 4.72
CA ALA A 139 8.29 9.08 3.55
C ALA A 139 6.88 8.54 3.27
N ILE A 140 6.53 8.52 1.99
CA ILE A 140 5.26 7.99 1.46
C ILE A 140 5.59 6.83 0.54
N VAL A 141 4.92 5.69 0.70
CA VAL A 141 5.03 4.56 -0.22
C VAL A 141 3.64 4.12 -0.70
N ASN A 142 3.47 4.10 -2.00
CA ASN A 142 2.25 3.63 -2.65
C ASN A 142 2.42 2.17 -3.09
N ILE A 143 1.46 1.29 -2.75
CA ILE A 143 1.44 -0.06 -3.31
C ILE A 143 0.71 -0.03 -4.65
N GLY A 144 1.50 0.06 -5.71
CA GLY A 144 1.08 0.03 -7.08
C GLY A 144 0.77 -1.39 -7.59
N SER A 145 1.20 -1.69 -8.80
CA SER A 145 1.11 -3.02 -9.41
C SER A 145 1.90 -3.08 -10.71
N MET A 146 2.43 -4.24 -11.07
CA MET A 146 2.99 -4.50 -12.39
C MET A 146 1.96 -4.31 -13.52
N TRP A 147 0.65 -4.52 -13.24
CA TRP A 147 -0.44 -4.28 -14.20
C TRP A 147 -0.56 -2.81 -14.65
N ALA A 148 0.08 -1.87 -13.95
CA ALA A 148 0.22 -0.49 -14.43
C ALA A 148 1.17 -0.38 -15.64
N HIS A 149 2.06 -1.35 -15.84
CA HIS A 149 3.09 -1.36 -16.87
C HIS A 149 2.82 -2.39 -17.96
N GLN A 150 2.20 -3.53 -17.63
CA GLN A 150 2.02 -4.65 -18.53
C GLN A 150 0.61 -5.23 -18.46
N ALA A 151 -0.01 -5.40 -19.62
CA ALA A 151 -1.28 -6.11 -19.75
C ALA A 151 -1.02 -7.62 -19.89
N ILE A 152 -1.85 -8.43 -19.19
CA ILE A 152 -1.81 -9.90 -19.23
C ILE A 152 -3.14 -10.39 -19.77
N ALA A 153 -3.12 -11.10 -20.91
CA ALA A 153 -4.32 -11.55 -21.59
C ALA A 153 -5.20 -12.49 -20.71
N ALA A 154 -4.55 -13.35 -19.92
CA ALA A 154 -5.25 -14.26 -19.01
C ALA A 154 -5.91 -13.56 -17.80
N THR A 155 -5.61 -12.26 -17.58
CA THR A 155 -6.14 -11.51 -16.44
C THR A 155 -6.60 -10.13 -16.90
N PRO A 156 -7.76 -10.04 -17.59
CA PRO A 156 -8.26 -8.77 -18.11
C PRO A 156 -8.60 -7.84 -16.93
N SER A 157 -8.00 -6.66 -16.90
CA SER A 157 -8.03 -5.76 -15.73
C SER A 157 -7.83 -4.29 -16.09
N SER A 158 -8.45 -3.83 -17.18
CA SER A 158 -8.21 -2.49 -17.73
C SER A 158 -8.45 -1.35 -16.72
N ALA A 159 -9.58 -1.36 -16.00
CA ALA A 159 -9.91 -0.33 -15.01
C ALA A 159 -8.92 -0.34 -13.81
N TYR A 160 -8.54 -1.54 -13.34
CA TYR A 160 -7.51 -1.69 -12.31
C TYR A 160 -6.16 -1.16 -12.78
N SER A 161 -5.73 -1.54 -13.99
CA SER A 161 -4.45 -1.12 -14.58
C SER A 161 -4.37 0.40 -14.70
N MET A 162 -5.45 1.04 -15.17
CA MET A 162 -5.56 2.52 -15.22
C MET A 162 -5.40 3.14 -13.84
N ALA A 163 -6.08 2.62 -12.83
CA ALA A 163 -6.00 3.15 -11.47
C ALA A 163 -4.58 2.99 -10.89
N LYS A 164 -3.93 1.85 -11.13
CA LYS A 164 -2.55 1.64 -10.66
C LYS A 164 -1.52 2.47 -11.43
N ALA A 165 -1.72 2.71 -12.72
CA ALA A 165 -0.90 3.65 -13.49
C ALA A 165 -1.06 5.09 -12.98
N ALA A 166 -2.27 5.53 -12.65
CA ALA A 166 -2.51 6.82 -12.03
C ALA A 166 -1.78 6.96 -10.68
N LEU A 167 -1.74 5.90 -9.86
CA LEU A 167 -1.02 5.90 -8.59
C LEU A 167 0.50 6.00 -8.77
N HIS A 168 1.06 5.37 -9.82
CA HIS A 168 2.48 5.53 -10.18
C HIS A 168 2.79 6.96 -10.63
N SER A 169 1.92 7.56 -11.46
CA SER A 169 2.05 8.96 -11.87
C SER A 169 1.97 9.91 -10.68
N LEU A 170 0.99 9.72 -9.79
CA LEU A 170 0.89 10.49 -8.55
C LEU A 170 2.17 10.43 -7.73
N THR A 171 2.78 9.25 -7.61
CA THR A 171 4.04 9.06 -6.87
C THR A 171 5.16 9.96 -7.39
N GLN A 172 5.31 10.05 -8.72
CA GLN A 172 6.32 10.90 -9.36
C GLN A 172 6.05 12.39 -9.10
N HIS A 173 4.80 12.83 -9.19
CA HIS A 173 4.43 14.21 -8.90
C HIS A 173 4.64 14.56 -7.42
N LEU A 174 4.23 13.70 -6.49
CA LEU A 174 4.48 13.89 -5.06
C LEU A 174 5.98 14.01 -4.74
N ALA A 175 6.82 13.21 -5.40
CA ALA A 175 8.27 13.30 -5.23
C ALA A 175 8.81 14.68 -5.60
N MET A 176 8.33 15.27 -6.70
CA MET A 176 8.76 16.61 -7.14
C MET A 176 8.22 17.72 -6.25
N GLU A 177 6.95 17.61 -5.86
CA GLU A 177 6.28 18.66 -5.10
C GLU A 177 6.67 18.67 -3.60
N LEU A 178 6.95 17.49 -3.02
CA LEU A 178 7.22 17.34 -1.59
C LEU A 178 8.70 17.29 -1.22
N ALA A 179 9.60 17.10 -2.19
CA ALA A 179 11.05 17.07 -1.94
C ALA A 179 11.59 18.36 -1.26
N PRO A 180 11.12 19.59 -1.60
CA PRO A 180 11.56 20.80 -0.89
C PRO A 180 11.24 20.79 0.61
N HIS A 181 10.30 19.97 1.04
CA HIS A 181 9.90 19.79 2.44
C HIS A 181 10.59 18.59 3.11
N GLY A 182 11.49 17.91 2.41
CA GLY A 182 12.18 16.73 2.93
C GLY A 182 11.28 15.47 3.03
N ILE A 183 10.19 15.42 2.26
CA ILE A 183 9.28 14.29 2.18
C ILE A 183 9.55 13.53 0.89
N ARG A 184 9.84 12.24 0.99
CA ARG A 184 10.06 11.35 -0.14
C ARG A 184 8.77 10.60 -0.51
N ALA A 185 8.56 10.35 -1.78
CA ALA A 185 7.44 9.55 -2.27
C ALA A 185 7.93 8.50 -3.26
N ASN A 186 7.65 7.22 -2.99
CA ASN A 186 8.00 6.10 -3.85
C ASN A 186 6.82 5.15 -4.01
N ALA A 187 6.90 4.24 -4.95
CA ALA A 187 5.95 3.15 -5.11
C ALA A 187 6.67 1.80 -5.24
N VAL A 188 5.96 0.74 -4.91
CA VAL A 188 6.31 -0.62 -5.29
C VAL A 188 5.28 -1.15 -6.27
N ALA A 189 5.71 -1.99 -7.21
CA ALA A 189 4.87 -2.62 -8.23
C ALA A 189 4.91 -4.16 -8.08
N PRO A 190 4.09 -4.74 -7.17
CA PRO A 190 4.03 -6.17 -7.01
C PRO A 190 3.38 -6.87 -8.22
N ALA A 191 3.76 -8.14 -8.47
CA ALA A 191 3.03 -9.06 -9.30
C ALA A 191 1.98 -9.84 -8.46
N VAL A 192 1.87 -11.16 -8.62
CA VAL A 192 0.94 -11.97 -7.83
C VAL A 192 1.52 -12.21 -6.45
N VAL A 193 0.82 -11.74 -5.41
CA VAL A 193 1.21 -11.85 -3.99
C VAL A 193 0.08 -12.50 -3.21
N ARG A 194 0.37 -13.56 -2.44
CA ARG A 194 -0.60 -14.27 -1.60
C ARG A 194 -1.16 -13.36 -0.53
N THR A 195 -2.39 -12.87 -0.76
CA THR A 195 -3.11 -11.97 0.14
C THR A 195 -4.61 -12.22 0.01
N PRO A 196 -5.45 -11.76 0.96
CA PRO A 196 -6.91 -11.90 0.87
C PRO A 196 -7.58 -11.16 -0.30
N ILE A 197 -6.85 -10.39 -1.10
CA ILE A 197 -7.40 -9.64 -2.24
C ILE A 197 -8.12 -10.52 -3.27
N TYR A 198 -7.74 -11.78 -3.35
CA TYR A 198 -8.32 -12.76 -4.28
C TYR A 198 -9.59 -13.44 -3.75
N GLU A 199 -9.90 -13.31 -2.44
CA GLU A 199 -11.07 -13.95 -1.81
C GLU A 199 -12.42 -13.47 -2.40
N GLU A 200 -12.40 -12.37 -3.14
CA GLU A 200 -13.59 -11.85 -3.80
C GLU A 200 -14.06 -12.73 -4.96
N PHE A 201 -13.16 -13.42 -5.64
CA PHE A 201 -13.47 -14.22 -6.83
C PHE A 201 -12.85 -15.63 -6.82
N ILE A 202 -12.00 -15.96 -5.83
CA ILE A 202 -11.46 -17.28 -5.61
C ILE A 202 -11.97 -17.80 -4.27
N PRO A 203 -12.70 -18.96 -4.23
CA PRO A 203 -13.09 -19.58 -2.99
C PRO A 203 -11.87 -19.89 -2.10
N LYS A 204 -12.00 -19.70 -0.77
CA LYS A 204 -10.88 -19.97 0.18
C LYS A 204 -10.30 -21.36 0.07
N SER A 205 -11.14 -22.36 -0.22
CA SER A 205 -10.74 -23.76 -0.40
C SER A 205 -9.87 -24.00 -1.63
N GLU A 206 -9.90 -23.09 -2.61
CA GLU A 206 -9.18 -23.20 -3.88
C GLU A 206 -8.01 -22.22 -3.97
N MET A 207 -7.89 -21.33 -2.98
CA MET A 207 -6.95 -20.21 -3.00
C MET A 207 -5.49 -20.66 -3.21
N ASP A 208 -5.02 -21.65 -2.44
CA ASP A 208 -3.64 -22.11 -2.53
C ASP A 208 -3.36 -22.72 -3.90
N SER A 209 -4.24 -23.63 -4.37
CA SER A 209 -4.10 -24.27 -5.68
C SER A 209 -4.14 -23.26 -6.84
N ALA A 210 -5.04 -22.26 -6.75
CA ALA A 210 -5.14 -21.22 -7.77
C ALA A 210 -3.88 -20.33 -7.80
N LEU A 211 -3.34 -19.98 -6.64
CA LEU A 211 -2.14 -19.15 -6.55
C LEU A 211 -0.87 -19.94 -6.91
N ASP A 212 -0.78 -21.24 -6.59
CA ASP A 212 0.31 -22.12 -7.04
C ASP A 212 0.38 -22.20 -8.58
N GLY A 213 -0.78 -22.10 -9.25
CA GLY A 213 -0.84 -22.00 -10.72
C GLY A 213 -0.08 -20.80 -11.31
N PHE A 214 0.18 -19.77 -10.51
CA PHE A 214 0.96 -18.60 -10.94
C PHE A 214 2.45 -18.69 -10.60
N ASP A 215 2.94 -19.76 -9.99
CA ASP A 215 4.35 -19.85 -9.63
C ASP A 215 5.26 -19.78 -10.86
N SER A 216 4.91 -20.47 -11.94
CA SER A 216 5.65 -20.42 -13.21
C SER A 216 5.59 -19.09 -13.94
N PHE A 217 4.65 -18.21 -13.58
CA PHE A 217 4.57 -16.85 -14.12
C PHE A 217 5.72 -15.95 -13.58
N HIS A 218 6.27 -16.31 -12.42
CA HIS A 218 7.35 -15.56 -11.79
C HIS A 218 8.69 -16.26 -12.05
N PRO A 219 9.67 -15.61 -12.70
CA PRO A 219 11.01 -16.17 -12.93
C PRO A 219 11.69 -16.75 -11.69
N ILE A 220 11.41 -16.18 -10.52
CA ILE A 220 11.91 -16.70 -9.23
C ILE A 220 11.28 -18.05 -8.81
N GLY A 221 10.25 -18.53 -9.52
CA GLY A 221 9.63 -19.85 -9.34
C GLY A 221 8.58 -19.94 -8.23
N ARG A 222 8.07 -18.81 -7.74
CA ARG A 222 6.98 -18.78 -6.75
C ARG A 222 6.20 -17.47 -6.81
N THR A 223 4.95 -17.48 -6.39
CA THR A 223 4.20 -16.27 -6.04
C THR A 223 4.84 -15.54 -4.86
N GLY A 224 4.64 -14.22 -4.78
CA GLY A 224 5.12 -13.42 -3.66
C GLY A 224 4.34 -13.68 -2.37
N ALA A 225 5.00 -13.48 -1.23
CA ALA A 225 4.35 -13.36 0.07
C ALA A 225 4.18 -11.87 0.44
N ALA A 226 3.23 -11.55 1.31
CA ALA A 226 3.04 -10.19 1.81
C ALA A 226 4.33 -9.61 2.42
N ASP A 227 5.14 -10.45 3.06
CA ASP A 227 6.43 -10.07 3.64
C ASP A 227 7.51 -9.74 2.61
N ASP A 228 7.49 -10.30 1.41
CA ASP A 228 8.43 -9.95 0.33
C ASP A 228 8.24 -8.48 -0.05
N VAL A 229 6.99 -8.06 -0.21
CA VAL A 229 6.64 -6.65 -0.52
C VAL A 229 6.90 -5.75 0.67
N ALA A 230 6.48 -6.17 1.87
CA ALA A 230 6.63 -5.37 3.09
C ALA A 230 8.10 -5.08 3.42
N ALA A 231 9.03 -5.98 3.08
CA ALA A 231 10.46 -5.74 3.26
C ALA A 231 10.95 -4.53 2.43
N THR A 232 10.56 -4.49 1.16
CA THR A 232 10.91 -3.38 0.26
C THR A 232 10.23 -2.08 0.69
N VAL A 233 8.94 -2.13 1.06
CA VAL A 233 8.21 -0.95 1.55
C VAL A 233 8.86 -0.39 2.80
N ALA A 234 9.19 -1.22 3.80
CA ALA A 234 9.86 -0.78 5.02
C ALA A 234 11.24 -0.16 4.72
N PHE A 235 12.00 -0.73 3.77
CA PHE A 235 13.27 -0.15 3.32
C PHE A 235 13.06 1.23 2.70
N LEU A 236 12.08 1.40 1.82
CA LEU A 236 11.74 2.69 1.19
C LEU A 236 11.22 3.75 2.19
N LEU A 237 10.59 3.33 3.28
CA LEU A 237 10.18 4.21 4.37
C LEU A 237 11.37 4.67 5.23
N SER A 238 12.43 3.88 5.33
CA SER A 238 13.55 4.12 6.24
C SER A 238 14.49 5.21 5.75
N ASN A 239 15.34 5.70 6.65
CA ASN A 239 16.41 6.65 6.36
C ASN A 239 17.55 6.06 5.51
N GLN A 240 17.56 4.74 5.29
CA GLN A 240 18.56 4.10 4.42
C GLN A 240 18.34 4.43 2.94
N THR A 241 17.20 5.00 2.60
CA THR A 241 16.82 5.42 1.23
C THR A 241 16.62 6.92 1.08
N ASP A 242 17.36 7.73 1.85
CA ASP A 242 17.22 9.20 1.85
C ASP A 242 17.50 9.84 0.48
N TRP A 243 18.16 9.12 -0.43
CA TRP A 243 18.43 9.54 -1.81
C TRP A 243 17.49 8.91 -2.84
N VAL A 244 16.37 8.30 -2.41
CA VAL A 244 15.39 7.63 -3.28
C VAL A 244 14.04 8.31 -3.15
N THR A 245 13.59 8.98 -4.22
CA THR A 245 12.26 9.56 -4.35
C THR A 245 11.80 9.51 -5.81
N GLY A 246 10.50 9.37 -6.06
CA GLY A 246 9.89 9.28 -7.38
C GLY A 246 10.06 7.92 -8.07
N ALA A 247 10.64 6.95 -7.39
CA ALA A 247 10.89 5.62 -7.94
C ALA A 247 9.65 4.73 -7.85
N VAL A 248 9.47 3.89 -8.87
CA VAL A 248 8.55 2.75 -8.84
C VAL A 248 9.42 1.49 -8.92
N TRP A 249 9.46 0.71 -7.85
CA TRP A 249 10.28 -0.48 -7.76
C TRP A 249 9.45 -1.72 -8.03
N ASP A 250 9.85 -2.51 -9.03
CA ASP A 250 9.27 -3.81 -9.26
C ASP A 250 9.61 -4.76 -8.11
N VAL A 251 8.58 -5.36 -7.50
CA VAL A 251 8.68 -6.36 -6.44
C VAL A 251 7.82 -7.56 -6.89
N ASP A 252 8.25 -8.19 -7.95
CA ASP A 252 7.43 -9.00 -8.84
C ASP A 252 8.01 -10.39 -9.13
N GLY A 253 9.10 -10.77 -8.48
CA GLY A 253 9.77 -12.04 -8.74
C GLY A 253 10.39 -12.14 -10.15
N GLY A 254 10.62 -10.99 -10.80
CA GLY A 254 11.28 -10.89 -12.10
C GLY A 254 10.34 -10.85 -13.30
N VAL A 255 9.02 -10.75 -13.09
CA VAL A 255 8.02 -10.74 -14.18
C VAL A 255 8.26 -9.60 -15.18
N MET A 256 8.65 -8.44 -14.71
CA MET A 256 8.89 -7.26 -15.55
C MET A 256 10.30 -7.22 -16.15
N ALA A 257 11.23 -8.06 -15.69
CA ALA A 257 12.59 -8.09 -16.21
C ALA A 257 12.69 -8.67 -17.63
N GLY A 258 11.71 -9.47 -18.06
CA GLY A 258 11.69 -10.09 -19.39
C GLY A 258 10.50 -11.02 -19.58
N ARG A 259 10.56 -11.80 -20.67
CA ARG A 259 9.62 -12.88 -21.00
C ARG A 259 10.35 -14.21 -20.98
N ASN A 260 9.71 -15.21 -20.41
CA ASN A 260 10.15 -16.61 -20.51
C ASN A 260 9.54 -17.28 -21.74
#